data_3a548a4ebffa6b14e2ee7e675cb89718
#
_entry.id   3a548a4ebffa6b14e2ee7e675cb89718
#
_cell.length_a   1.000
_cell.length_b   1.000
_cell.length_c   1.000
_cell.angle_alpha   90.00
_cell.angle_beta   90.00
_cell.angle_gamma   90.00
#
_symmetry.space_group_name_H-M   'P 1'
#
loop_
_entity.id
_entity.type
_entity.pdbx_description
1 polymer ?
#
loop_
_entity_poly.entity_id
_entity_poly.type
_entity_poly.pdbx_seq_one_letter_code
_entity_poly.pdbx_strand_id
1 'polypeptide(L)'
;VYKRQGFYRCKVKAHVNGNTYEGLANAAYRPEQILPTAENPSDFDAYWIAAIEKARRTPLRPTMVLLPERCTETVNVYHVSFQNVRPGSRTYGILCMPKKEGKYPALLRVPGAGIRPYYGDVTTAEKGAITLEIGIHGIPVTMTQDYYDKLFNGALWEYWKMNNDNRDAFYYNRVVLGSIRAVDFLCGLPEYNGKSLGVTGSSQGGALSVITAALHKQV
;
A
#
# COMPACT_ATOMS: atom_id res chain seq x y z
N VAL A 1 37.61 14.37 5.22
CA VAL A 1 36.27 14.90 5.49
C VAL A 1 35.74 14.23 6.77
N TYR A 2 35.71 14.97 7.86
CA TYR A 2 35.09 14.46 9.10
C TYR A 2 33.58 14.56 8.98
N LYS A 3 32.89 13.41 8.84
CA LYS A 3 31.43 13.37 8.96
C LYS A 3 31.07 13.44 10.44
N ARG A 4 30.22 14.40 10.80
CA ARG A 4 29.75 14.59 12.18
C ARG A 4 28.69 13.55 12.57
N GLN A 5 27.93 13.04 11.59
CA GLN A 5 26.92 12.00 11.76
C GLN A 5 26.69 11.24 10.44
N GLY A 6 26.09 10.06 10.48
CA GLY A 6 25.69 9.30 9.31
C GLY A 6 26.05 7.82 9.37
N PHE A 7 26.03 7.18 8.21
CA PHE A 7 26.33 5.78 8.07
C PHE A 7 27.62 5.58 7.27
N TYR A 8 28.44 4.66 7.77
CA TYR A 8 29.65 4.20 7.07
C TYR A 8 29.39 2.81 6.53
N ARG A 9 29.69 2.63 5.26
CA ARG A 9 29.64 1.31 4.62
C ARG A 9 31.06 0.82 4.38
N CYS A 10 31.36 -0.33 4.96
CA CYS A 10 32.56 -1.10 4.62
C CYS A 10 32.18 -2.13 3.55
N LYS A 11 32.90 -2.11 2.45
CA LYS A 11 32.79 -3.12 1.39
C LYS A 11 34.13 -3.83 1.28
N VAL A 12 34.13 -5.13 1.52
CA VAL A 12 35.31 -6.00 1.40
C VAL A 12 35.14 -6.87 0.17
N LYS A 13 36.19 -6.93 -0.64
CA LYS A 13 36.28 -7.87 -1.77
C LYS A 13 37.45 -8.80 -1.53
N ALA A 14 37.20 -10.09 -1.66
CA ALA A 14 38.23 -11.14 -1.64
C ALA A 14 38.27 -11.85 -2.99
N HIS A 15 39.46 -12.01 -3.54
CA HIS A 15 39.68 -12.76 -4.78
C HIS A 15 40.37 -14.07 -4.43
N VAL A 16 39.66 -15.16 -4.64
CA VAL A 16 40.17 -16.53 -4.33
C VAL A 16 39.89 -17.46 -5.51
N ASN A 17 40.93 -18.09 -6.03
CA ASN A 17 40.82 -19.04 -7.16
C ASN A 17 39.99 -18.52 -8.35
N GLY A 18 40.22 -17.27 -8.76
CA GLY A 18 39.52 -16.63 -9.89
C GLY A 18 38.09 -16.14 -9.59
N ASN A 19 37.55 -16.39 -8.40
CA ASN A 19 36.24 -15.92 -7.96
C ASN A 19 36.36 -14.67 -7.09
N THR A 20 35.38 -13.78 -7.17
CA THR A 20 35.29 -12.60 -6.33
C THR A 20 34.16 -12.76 -5.32
N TYR A 21 34.47 -12.63 -4.05
CA TYR A 21 33.51 -12.62 -2.94
C TYR A 21 33.39 -11.20 -2.40
N GLU A 22 32.16 -10.77 -2.14
CA GLU A 22 31.91 -9.46 -1.54
C GLU A 22 31.22 -9.60 -0.18
N GLY A 23 31.72 -8.84 0.80
CA GLY A 23 31.11 -8.68 2.11
C GLY A 23 30.75 -7.20 2.34
N LEU A 24 29.58 -6.92 2.95
CA LEU A 24 29.12 -5.59 3.30
C LEU A 24 28.85 -5.52 4.79
N ALA A 25 29.32 -4.45 5.43
CA ALA A 25 28.95 -4.09 6.78
C ALA A 25 28.65 -2.59 6.86
N ASN A 26 27.71 -2.20 7.71
CA ASN A 26 27.41 -0.80 7.96
C ASN A 26 27.54 -0.49 9.45
N ALA A 27 28.07 0.69 9.76
CA ALA A 27 28.10 1.24 11.10
C ALA A 27 27.44 2.62 11.09
N ALA A 28 26.61 2.88 12.08
CA ALA A 28 26.03 4.20 12.30
C ALA A 28 26.87 4.98 13.30
N TYR A 29 27.11 6.27 13.02
CA TYR A 29 27.73 7.20 13.94
C TYR A 29 26.76 8.35 14.19
N ARG A 30 26.32 8.51 15.44
CA ARG A 30 25.34 9.51 15.88
C ARG A 30 24.12 9.61 14.93
N PRO A 31 23.45 8.50 14.63
CA PRO A 31 22.30 8.50 13.69
C PRO A 31 21.14 9.36 14.20
N GLU A 32 21.01 9.51 15.51
CA GLU A 32 20.01 10.36 16.17
C GLU A 32 20.20 11.85 15.88
N GLN A 33 21.39 12.26 15.39
CA GLN A 33 21.71 13.66 15.03
C GLN A 33 21.48 13.95 13.55
N ILE A 34 21.00 12.96 12.78
CA ILE A 34 20.66 13.17 11.39
C ILE A 34 19.35 13.94 11.32
N LEU A 35 19.42 15.16 10.81
CA LEU A 35 18.24 16.00 10.61
C LEU A 35 17.65 15.79 9.22
N PRO A 36 16.32 15.94 9.06
CA PRO A 36 15.68 16.00 7.76
C PRO A 36 16.31 17.10 6.89
N THR A 37 16.46 16.84 5.60
CA THR A 37 16.96 17.83 4.63
C THR A 37 15.83 18.64 3.98
N ALA A 38 14.59 18.21 4.17
CA ALA A 38 13.41 18.91 3.71
C ALA A 38 12.53 19.24 4.91
N GLU A 39 11.94 20.42 4.87
CA GLU A 39 10.94 20.87 5.84
C GLU A 39 9.54 20.55 5.31
N ASN A 40 8.63 20.24 6.22
CA ASN A 40 7.23 20.12 5.86
C ASN A 40 6.68 21.48 5.44
N PRO A 41 5.87 21.55 4.37
CA PRO A 41 5.11 22.77 4.08
C PRO A 41 4.27 23.18 5.30
N SER A 42 4.11 24.49 5.51
CA SER A 42 3.34 25.02 6.67
C SER A 42 1.88 24.59 6.69
N ASP A 43 1.33 24.22 5.54
CA ASP A 43 -0.05 23.75 5.37
C ASP A 43 -0.17 22.22 5.28
N PHE A 44 0.88 21.46 5.60
CA PHE A 44 0.92 19.99 5.41
C PHE A 44 -0.26 19.28 6.06
N ASP A 45 -0.51 19.53 7.34
CA ASP A 45 -1.60 18.87 8.07
C ASP A 45 -2.98 19.33 7.57
N ALA A 46 -3.16 20.63 7.35
CA ALA A 46 -4.41 21.19 6.84
C ALA A 46 -4.74 20.62 5.45
N TYR A 47 -3.73 20.47 4.60
CA TYR A 47 -3.87 19.90 3.26
C TYR A 47 -4.41 18.45 3.33
N TRP A 48 -3.79 17.57 4.13
CA TRP A 48 -4.22 16.18 4.21
C TRP A 48 -5.58 16.01 4.87
N ILE A 49 -5.88 16.81 5.90
CA ILE A 49 -7.22 16.83 6.53
C ILE A 49 -8.29 17.18 5.47
N ALA A 50 -8.10 18.28 4.75
CA ALA A 50 -9.04 18.73 3.72
C ALA A 50 -9.17 17.71 2.55
N ALA A 51 -8.06 17.11 2.12
CA ALA A 51 -8.05 16.11 1.05
C ALA A 51 -8.82 14.83 1.44
N ILE A 52 -8.63 14.35 2.67
CA ILE A 52 -9.34 13.18 3.19
C ILE A 52 -10.84 13.46 3.34
N GLU A 53 -11.20 14.61 3.91
CA GLU A 53 -12.60 15.02 4.04
C GLU A 53 -13.28 15.13 2.67
N LYS A 54 -12.60 15.75 1.70
CA LYS A 54 -13.09 15.84 0.31
C LYS A 54 -13.31 14.45 -0.29
N ALA A 55 -12.35 13.53 -0.14
CA ALA A 55 -12.47 12.18 -0.64
C ALA A 55 -13.64 11.42 0.01
N ARG A 56 -13.86 11.60 1.32
CA ARG A 56 -14.97 10.97 2.08
C ARG A 56 -16.36 11.48 1.70
N ARG A 57 -16.49 12.67 1.09
CA ARG A 57 -17.77 13.12 0.50
C ARG A 57 -18.23 12.25 -0.66
N THR A 58 -17.31 11.50 -1.29
CA THR A 58 -17.66 10.51 -2.31
C THR A 58 -18.05 9.21 -1.62
N PRO A 59 -19.29 8.72 -1.72
CA PRO A 59 -19.71 7.44 -1.16
C PRO A 59 -18.84 6.31 -1.70
N LEU A 60 -18.46 5.34 -0.87
CA LEU A 60 -17.61 4.21 -1.28
C LEU A 60 -18.23 3.38 -2.42
N ARG A 61 -19.54 3.13 -2.39
CA ARG A 61 -20.26 2.29 -3.35
C ARG A 61 -19.47 1.03 -3.71
N PRO A 62 -19.20 0.15 -2.73
CA PRO A 62 -18.40 -1.03 -2.95
C PRO A 62 -19.11 -2.00 -3.89
N THR A 63 -18.31 -2.71 -4.68
CA THR A 63 -18.72 -3.92 -5.39
C THR A 63 -17.86 -5.07 -4.88
N MET A 64 -18.48 -6.23 -4.68
CA MET A 64 -17.81 -7.45 -4.24
C MET A 64 -18.26 -8.59 -5.14
N VAL A 65 -17.32 -9.18 -5.87
CA VAL A 65 -17.56 -10.32 -6.76
C VAL A 65 -16.79 -11.51 -6.22
N LEU A 66 -17.49 -12.57 -5.85
CA LEU A 66 -16.86 -13.80 -5.37
C LEU A 66 -15.99 -14.39 -6.48
N LEU A 67 -14.82 -14.90 -6.11
CA LEU A 67 -13.90 -15.65 -6.95
C LEU A 67 -13.87 -17.11 -6.48
N PRO A 68 -14.84 -17.95 -6.92
CA PRO A 68 -14.99 -19.31 -6.39
C PRO A 68 -13.72 -20.13 -6.53
N GLU A 69 -12.98 -19.94 -7.61
CA GLU A 69 -11.72 -20.64 -7.93
C GLU A 69 -10.57 -20.30 -6.98
N ARG A 70 -10.70 -19.22 -6.17
CA ARG A 70 -9.72 -18.77 -5.18
C ARG A 70 -10.17 -19.04 -3.74
N CYS A 71 -11.43 -19.43 -3.54
CA CYS A 71 -11.95 -19.75 -2.22
C CYS A 71 -11.33 -21.04 -1.70
N THR A 72 -11.16 -21.13 -0.36
CA THR A 72 -10.77 -22.37 0.32
C THR A 72 -11.97 -22.93 1.12
N GLU A 73 -11.78 -24.00 1.86
CA GLU A 73 -12.82 -24.52 2.76
C GLU A 73 -13.25 -23.50 3.81
N THR A 74 -12.31 -22.66 4.27
CA THR A 74 -12.51 -21.73 5.40
C THR A 74 -12.54 -20.26 5.03
N VAL A 75 -12.17 -19.89 3.79
CA VAL A 75 -12.05 -18.48 3.34
C VAL A 75 -12.81 -18.25 2.04
N ASN A 76 -13.60 -17.18 2.02
CA ASN A 76 -14.13 -16.58 0.80
C ASN A 76 -13.18 -15.53 0.25
N VAL A 77 -12.99 -15.53 -1.07
CA VAL A 77 -12.13 -14.57 -1.77
C VAL A 77 -12.97 -13.76 -2.75
N TYR A 78 -12.86 -12.43 -2.68
CA TYR A 78 -13.63 -11.52 -3.53
C TYR A 78 -12.72 -10.57 -4.29
N HIS A 79 -13.02 -10.33 -5.55
CA HIS A 79 -12.57 -9.14 -6.24
C HIS A 79 -13.46 -7.97 -5.82
N VAL A 80 -12.87 -6.97 -5.20
CA VAL A 80 -13.60 -5.81 -4.70
C VAL A 80 -13.19 -4.55 -5.42
N SER A 81 -14.10 -3.59 -5.48
CA SER A 81 -13.76 -2.22 -5.85
C SER A 81 -14.64 -1.22 -5.12
N PHE A 82 -14.12 -0.05 -4.84
CA PHE A 82 -14.84 1.06 -4.19
C PHE A 82 -14.35 2.40 -4.73
N GLN A 83 -15.21 3.43 -4.61
CA GLN A 83 -14.85 4.76 -5.06
C GLN A 83 -13.76 5.38 -4.17
N ASN A 84 -12.81 6.05 -4.81
CA ASN A 84 -11.68 6.71 -4.17
C ASN A 84 -12.00 8.22 -3.98
N VAL A 85 -11.32 9.10 -4.70
CA VAL A 85 -11.35 10.56 -4.48
C VAL A 85 -12.53 11.28 -5.12
N ARG A 86 -13.18 10.66 -6.10
CA ARG A 86 -14.31 11.23 -6.87
C ARG A 86 -15.13 10.12 -7.53
N PRO A 87 -16.36 10.40 -7.95
CA PRO A 87 -17.16 9.47 -8.75
C PRO A 87 -16.39 8.95 -9.97
N GLY A 88 -16.40 7.64 -10.18
CA GLY A 88 -15.69 6.97 -11.28
C GLY A 88 -14.21 6.68 -11.02
N SER A 89 -13.55 7.35 -10.06
CA SER A 89 -12.21 6.96 -9.60
C SER A 89 -12.34 5.80 -8.61
N ARG A 90 -11.84 4.63 -8.97
CA ARG A 90 -11.98 3.43 -8.11
C ARG A 90 -10.64 2.89 -7.66
N THR A 91 -10.63 2.30 -6.48
CA THR A 91 -9.59 1.39 -5.97
C THR A 91 -10.13 -0.03 -6.12
N TYR A 92 -9.27 -0.94 -6.58
CA TYR A 92 -9.57 -2.35 -6.74
C TYR A 92 -8.69 -3.17 -5.83
N GLY A 93 -9.16 -4.32 -5.39
CA GLY A 93 -8.39 -5.21 -4.53
C GLY A 93 -8.96 -6.62 -4.46
N ILE A 94 -8.24 -7.47 -3.74
CA ILE A 94 -8.69 -8.81 -3.36
C ILE A 94 -8.95 -8.82 -1.86
N LEU A 95 -10.19 -9.12 -1.50
CA LEU A 95 -10.62 -9.27 -0.12
C LEU A 95 -10.74 -10.76 0.20
N CYS A 96 -10.08 -11.19 1.28
CA CYS A 96 -10.22 -12.54 1.81
C CYS A 96 -10.89 -12.47 3.19
N MET A 97 -11.95 -13.23 3.37
CA MET A 97 -12.78 -13.23 4.59
C MET A 97 -12.99 -14.66 5.10
N PRO A 98 -12.84 -14.91 6.41
CA PRO A 98 -13.24 -16.17 6.99
C PRO A 98 -14.72 -16.47 6.70
N LYS A 99 -15.05 -17.73 6.37
CA LYS A 99 -16.44 -18.17 6.13
C LYS A 99 -17.24 -18.30 7.41
N LYS A 100 -16.55 -18.63 8.51
CA LYS A 100 -17.19 -18.76 9.82
C LYS A 100 -17.72 -17.39 10.26
N GLU A 101 -18.97 -17.35 10.72
CA GLU A 101 -19.54 -16.15 11.31
C GLU A 101 -18.72 -15.68 12.52
N GLY A 102 -18.50 -14.37 12.62
CA GLY A 102 -17.71 -13.80 13.70
C GLY A 102 -17.27 -12.37 13.44
N LYS A 103 -16.51 -11.84 14.40
CA LYS A 103 -15.87 -10.52 14.34
C LYS A 103 -14.36 -10.71 14.29
N TYR A 104 -13.72 -10.15 13.28
CA TYR A 104 -12.33 -10.40 12.96
C TYR A 104 -11.50 -9.12 12.96
N PRO A 105 -10.21 -9.20 13.32
CA PRO A 105 -9.27 -8.14 13.00
C PRO A 105 -9.12 -7.99 11.49
N ALA A 106 -8.73 -6.82 11.03
CA ALA A 106 -8.51 -6.55 9.62
C ALA A 106 -7.06 -6.18 9.32
N LEU A 107 -6.58 -6.58 8.14
CA LEU A 107 -5.26 -6.25 7.64
C LEU A 107 -5.36 -5.70 6.21
N LEU A 108 -4.97 -4.44 6.03
CA LEU A 108 -4.78 -3.85 4.72
C LEU A 108 -3.36 -4.14 4.23
N ARG A 109 -3.24 -4.68 3.02
CA ARG A 109 -1.97 -4.87 2.33
C ARG A 109 -1.86 -3.85 1.20
N VAL A 110 -0.87 -2.98 1.30
CA VAL A 110 -0.56 -1.97 0.29
C VAL A 110 0.67 -2.37 -0.51
N PRO A 111 0.68 -2.16 -1.85
CA PRO A 111 1.66 -2.79 -2.72
C PRO A 111 3.00 -2.04 -2.76
N GLY A 112 4.06 -2.80 -2.96
CA GLY A 112 5.32 -2.29 -3.49
C GLY A 112 5.14 -1.74 -4.92
N ALA A 113 6.16 -1.06 -5.44
CA ALA A 113 6.13 -0.51 -6.80
C ALA A 113 5.93 -1.61 -7.86
N GLY A 114 5.25 -1.25 -8.95
CA GLY A 114 4.99 -2.12 -10.10
C GLY A 114 3.51 -2.27 -10.40
N ILE A 115 3.21 -2.81 -11.58
CA ILE A 115 1.88 -3.03 -12.11
C ILE A 115 1.73 -4.52 -12.35
N ARG A 116 0.80 -5.16 -11.65
CA ARG A 116 0.68 -6.62 -11.62
C ARG A 116 -0.71 -7.07 -11.17
N PRO A 117 -1.07 -8.35 -11.39
CA PRO A 117 -2.23 -8.94 -10.75
C PRO A 117 -2.00 -9.11 -9.24
N TYR A 118 -3.10 -9.22 -8.48
CA TYR A 118 -3.08 -9.50 -7.04
C TYR A 118 -3.93 -10.75 -6.76
N TYR A 119 -3.54 -11.49 -5.72
CA TYR A 119 -4.15 -12.79 -5.40
C TYR A 119 -4.84 -12.82 -4.05
N GLY A 120 -4.53 -11.84 -3.17
CA GLY A 120 -5.02 -11.77 -1.79
C GLY A 120 -4.17 -12.57 -0.81
N ASP A 121 -4.36 -12.31 0.47
CA ASP A 121 -3.68 -13.01 1.56
C ASP A 121 -4.61 -14.01 2.24
N VAL A 122 -4.83 -15.12 1.55
CA VAL A 122 -5.66 -16.23 2.05
C VAL A 122 -5.07 -16.83 3.32
N THR A 123 -3.74 -16.97 3.39
CA THR A 123 -3.05 -17.59 4.53
C THR A 123 -3.29 -16.84 5.84
N THR A 124 -3.29 -15.51 5.81
CA THR A 124 -3.63 -14.70 7.00
C THR A 124 -5.13 -14.78 7.31
N ALA A 125 -5.98 -14.85 6.28
CA ALA A 125 -7.42 -14.98 6.46
C ALA A 125 -7.82 -16.34 7.09
N GLU A 126 -7.14 -17.43 6.73
CA GLU A 126 -7.32 -18.75 7.36
C GLU A 126 -6.98 -18.75 8.86
N LYS A 127 -6.11 -17.82 9.29
CA LYS A 127 -5.78 -17.64 10.72
C LYS A 127 -6.78 -16.75 11.47
N GLY A 128 -7.88 -16.36 10.83
CA GLY A 128 -8.96 -15.61 11.47
C GLY A 128 -8.80 -14.08 11.38
N ALA A 129 -8.38 -13.56 10.24
CA ALA A 129 -8.37 -12.13 9.96
C ALA A 129 -9.09 -11.84 8.63
N ILE A 130 -9.62 -10.63 8.49
CA ILE A 130 -10.02 -10.09 7.19
C ILE A 130 -8.78 -9.50 6.54
N THR A 131 -8.45 -9.86 5.30
CA THR A 131 -7.34 -9.27 4.58
C THR A 131 -7.82 -8.59 3.30
N LEU A 132 -7.31 -7.39 3.03
CA LEU A 132 -7.57 -6.65 1.81
C LEU A 132 -6.24 -6.27 1.16
N GLU A 133 -5.94 -6.85 0.00
CA GLU A 133 -4.79 -6.47 -0.82
C GLU A 133 -5.26 -5.56 -1.95
N ILE A 134 -4.78 -4.31 -2.00
CA ILE A 134 -5.24 -3.33 -2.99
C ILE A 134 -4.23 -3.10 -4.11
N GLY A 135 -4.74 -2.76 -5.30
CA GLY A 135 -3.97 -2.15 -6.37
C GLY A 135 -4.08 -0.62 -6.32
N ILE A 136 -3.01 0.09 -6.70
CA ILE A 136 -2.95 1.56 -6.61
C ILE A 136 -3.24 2.27 -7.94
N HIS A 137 -3.41 1.53 -9.03
CA HIS A 137 -3.48 2.10 -10.37
C HIS A 137 -4.90 2.45 -10.84
N GLY A 138 -5.93 2.09 -10.05
CA GLY A 138 -7.34 2.33 -10.41
C GLY A 138 -7.84 1.45 -11.54
N ILE A 139 -7.25 0.28 -11.69
CA ILE A 139 -7.58 -0.75 -12.67
C ILE A 139 -7.89 -2.07 -11.95
N PRO A 140 -8.73 -2.96 -12.54
CA PRO A 140 -8.97 -4.28 -11.98
C PRO A 140 -7.67 -5.03 -11.70
N VAL A 141 -7.65 -5.85 -10.64
CA VAL A 141 -6.44 -6.54 -10.17
C VAL A 141 -6.40 -8.03 -10.54
N THR A 142 -7.33 -8.47 -11.38
CA THR A 142 -7.50 -9.87 -11.80
C THR A 142 -7.28 -10.09 -13.31
N MET A 143 -6.69 -9.09 -13.99
CA MET A 143 -6.38 -9.21 -15.42
C MET A 143 -5.13 -10.07 -15.64
N THR A 144 -4.85 -10.40 -16.89
CA THR A 144 -3.66 -11.19 -17.27
C THR A 144 -2.36 -10.38 -17.11
N GLN A 145 -1.23 -11.06 -16.96
CA GLN A 145 0.08 -10.40 -16.87
C GLN A 145 0.37 -9.54 -18.10
N ASP A 146 0.08 -10.03 -19.32
CA ASP A 146 0.23 -9.27 -20.57
C ASP A 146 -0.52 -7.92 -20.55
N TYR A 147 -1.70 -7.86 -19.95
CA TYR A 147 -2.44 -6.60 -19.80
C TYR A 147 -1.65 -5.59 -18.93
N TYR A 148 -1.08 -6.05 -17.83
CA TYR A 148 -0.29 -5.17 -16.95
C TYR A 148 1.04 -4.77 -17.57
N ASP A 149 1.69 -5.67 -18.32
CA ASP A 149 2.93 -5.38 -19.05
C ASP A 149 2.72 -4.30 -20.12
N LYS A 150 1.60 -4.34 -20.83
CA LYS A 150 1.21 -3.28 -21.78
C LYS A 150 0.96 -1.94 -21.09
N LEU A 151 0.36 -1.93 -19.91
CA LEU A 151 0.18 -0.70 -19.15
C LEU A 151 1.50 -0.17 -18.64
N PHE A 152 2.39 -1.02 -18.14
CA PHE A 152 3.71 -0.63 -17.66
C PHE A 152 4.56 -0.01 -18.77
N ASN A 153 4.53 -0.58 -19.96
CA ASN A 153 5.27 -0.08 -21.13
C ASN A 153 4.54 1.04 -21.89
N GLY A 154 3.35 1.45 -21.43
CA GLY A 154 2.50 2.45 -22.08
C GLY A 154 1.95 3.47 -21.11
N ALA A 155 0.65 3.45 -20.88
CA ALA A 155 -0.09 4.49 -20.15
C ALA A 155 0.37 4.71 -18.71
N LEU A 156 1.02 3.73 -18.08
CA LEU A 156 1.55 3.82 -16.71
C LEU A 156 3.07 3.81 -16.66
N TRP A 157 3.73 4.07 -17.78
CA TRP A 157 5.18 4.27 -17.82
C TRP A 157 5.56 5.42 -16.88
N GLU A 158 6.53 5.19 -16.00
CA GLU A 158 6.99 6.17 -15.01
C GLU A 158 5.85 6.84 -14.19
N TYR A 159 4.80 6.09 -13.86
CA TYR A 159 3.63 6.62 -13.11
C TYR A 159 4.02 7.38 -11.83
N TRP A 160 5.16 7.06 -11.24
CA TRP A 160 5.68 7.72 -10.04
C TRP A 160 6.13 9.16 -10.25
N LYS A 161 6.27 9.61 -11.50
CA LYS A 161 6.60 10.99 -11.89
C LYS A 161 5.37 11.77 -12.36
N MET A 162 4.24 11.12 -12.57
CA MET A 162 3.06 11.77 -13.16
C MET A 162 2.56 12.91 -12.28
N ASN A 163 2.56 14.13 -12.86
CA ASN A 163 2.12 15.37 -12.25
C ASN A 163 2.87 15.70 -10.94
N ASN A 164 4.15 15.39 -10.83
CA ASN A 164 4.95 15.65 -9.64
C ASN A 164 5.23 17.14 -9.38
N ASP A 165 4.89 18.01 -10.32
CA ASP A 165 4.91 19.46 -10.25
C ASP A 165 3.64 20.07 -9.65
N ASN A 166 2.59 19.27 -9.43
CA ASN A 166 1.30 19.71 -8.89
C ASN A 166 0.78 18.74 -7.81
N ARG A 167 0.84 19.17 -6.54
CA ARG A 167 0.46 18.30 -5.41
C ARG A 167 -0.96 17.76 -5.47
N ASP A 168 -1.92 18.51 -6.05
CA ASP A 168 -3.32 18.10 -6.13
C ASP A 168 -3.56 17.07 -7.24
N ALA A 169 -2.74 17.12 -8.30
CA ALA A 169 -2.79 16.21 -9.43
C ALA A 169 -1.76 15.08 -9.33
N PHE A 170 -0.82 15.17 -8.38
CA PHE A 170 0.25 14.19 -8.22
C PHE A 170 -0.30 12.78 -8.07
N TYR A 171 0.29 11.85 -8.79
CA TYR A 171 -0.20 10.47 -8.83
C TYR A 171 -0.38 9.85 -7.45
N TYR A 172 0.59 10.08 -6.54
CA TYR A 172 0.53 9.53 -5.19
C TYR A 172 -0.49 10.19 -4.27
N ASN A 173 -0.99 11.38 -4.59
CA ASN A 173 -2.12 11.95 -3.85
C ASN A 173 -3.31 10.98 -3.88
N ARG A 174 -3.69 10.54 -5.09
CA ARG A 174 -4.76 9.56 -5.28
C ARG A 174 -4.44 8.20 -4.66
N VAL A 175 -3.18 7.78 -4.65
CA VAL A 175 -2.73 6.52 -4.07
C VAL A 175 -2.89 6.54 -2.54
N VAL A 176 -2.41 7.58 -1.89
CA VAL A 176 -2.54 7.78 -0.44
C VAL A 176 -4.02 7.82 -0.03
N LEU A 177 -4.82 8.64 -0.71
CA LEU A 177 -6.26 8.71 -0.44
C LEU A 177 -6.96 7.37 -0.71
N GLY A 178 -6.53 6.61 -1.72
CA GLY A 178 -7.01 5.26 -1.99
C GLY A 178 -6.73 4.27 -0.85
N SER A 179 -5.57 4.39 -0.21
CA SER A 179 -5.23 3.57 0.97
C SER A 179 -6.11 3.94 2.18
N ILE A 180 -6.36 5.26 2.41
CA ILE A 180 -7.30 5.72 3.43
C ILE A 180 -8.71 5.19 3.17
N ARG A 181 -9.19 5.27 1.93
CA ARG A 181 -10.51 4.75 1.54
C ARG A 181 -10.61 3.23 1.67
N ALA A 182 -9.51 2.50 1.53
CA ALA A 182 -9.45 1.07 1.80
C ALA A 182 -9.63 0.76 3.29
N VAL A 183 -9.07 1.57 4.17
CA VAL A 183 -9.34 1.47 5.63
C VAL A 183 -10.81 1.80 5.91
N ASP A 184 -11.36 2.89 5.34
CA ASP A 184 -12.79 3.21 5.47
C ASP A 184 -13.68 2.04 5.02
N PHE A 185 -13.33 1.35 3.93
CA PHE A 185 -14.05 0.17 3.44
C PHE A 185 -13.99 -0.99 4.44
N LEU A 186 -12.81 -1.32 4.96
CA LEU A 186 -12.65 -2.39 5.97
C LEU A 186 -13.43 -2.07 7.26
N CYS A 187 -13.39 -0.83 7.72
CA CYS A 187 -14.16 -0.38 8.89
C CYS A 187 -15.68 -0.50 8.70
N GLY A 188 -16.16 -0.43 7.46
CA GLY A 188 -17.57 -0.57 7.12
C GLY A 188 -18.05 -2.02 6.99
N LEU A 189 -17.17 -3.02 7.05
CA LEU A 189 -17.56 -4.43 6.94
C LEU A 189 -18.24 -4.91 8.24
N PRO A 190 -19.41 -5.58 8.14
CA PRO A 190 -20.08 -6.13 9.31
C PRO A 190 -19.20 -7.08 10.13
N GLU A 191 -18.32 -7.82 9.50
CA GLU A 191 -17.43 -8.81 10.12
C GLU A 191 -16.22 -8.21 10.81
N TYR A 192 -15.92 -6.91 10.58
CA TYR A 192 -14.82 -6.24 11.27
C TYR A 192 -15.11 -6.08 12.77
N ASN A 193 -14.11 -6.32 13.61
CA ASN A 193 -14.27 -6.28 15.08
C ASN A 193 -14.30 -4.87 15.69
N GLY A 194 -14.11 -3.84 14.87
CA GLY A 194 -14.16 -2.43 15.30
C GLY A 194 -12.92 -1.94 16.08
N LYS A 195 -11.91 -2.78 16.29
CA LYS A 195 -10.80 -2.48 17.19
C LYS A 195 -9.40 -2.67 16.60
N SER A 196 -9.22 -3.73 15.82
CA SER A 196 -7.88 -4.21 15.42
C SER A 196 -7.76 -4.14 13.91
N LEU A 197 -7.16 -3.06 13.42
CA LEU A 197 -6.82 -2.88 12.01
C LEU A 197 -5.34 -2.54 11.88
N GLY A 198 -4.66 -3.30 11.05
CA GLY A 198 -3.25 -3.06 10.71
C GLY A 198 -3.08 -2.77 9.23
N VAL A 199 -1.98 -2.13 8.89
CA VAL A 199 -1.53 -1.93 7.50
C VAL A 199 -0.13 -2.48 7.33
N THR A 200 0.13 -3.17 6.23
CA THR A 200 1.44 -3.75 5.93
C THR A 200 1.79 -3.60 4.45
N GLY A 201 3.06 -3.54 4.16
CA GLY A 201 3.58 -3.48 2.80
C GLY A 201 5.10 -3.44 2.78
N SER A 202 5.68 -3.70 1.61
CA SER A 202 7.12 -3.69 1.40
C SER A 202 7.52 -2.60 0.40
N SER A 203 8.74 -2.05 0.50
CA SER A 203 9.24 -1.00 -0.40
C SER A 203 8.30 0.22 -0.40
N GLN A 204 7.77 0.63 -1.55
CA GLN A 204 6.71 1.63 -1.68
C GLN A 204 5.53 1.34 -0.72
N GLY A 205 5.16 0.05 -0.58
CA GLY A 205 4.12 -0.38 0.36
C GLY A 205 4.49 -0.14 1.81
N GLY A 206 5.77 -0.21 2.17
CA GLY A 206 6.26 0.18 3.50
C GLY A 206 5.99 1.65 3.79
N ALA A 207 6.33 2.54 2.85
CA ALA A 207 6.02 3.97 2.95
C ALA A 207 4.50 4.22 3.04
N LEU A 208 3.71 3.58 2.17
CA LEU A 208 2.25 3.69 2.20
C LEU A 208 1.65 3.18 3.51
N SER A 209 2.24 2.15 4.14
CA SER A 209 1.79 1.65 5.45
C SER A 209 1.95 2.71 6.53
N VAL A 210 3.13 3.32 6.61
CA VAL A 210 3.41 4.40 7.60
C VAL A 210 2.50 5.61 7.35
N ILE A 211 2.37 6.04 6.09
CA ILE A 211 1.52 7.18 5.71
C ILE A 211 0.05 6.90 6.06
N THR A 212 -0.44 5.69 5.76
CA THR A 212 -1.83 5.32 6.06
C THR A 212 -2.09 5.32 7.56
N ALA A 213 -1.17 4.75 8.37
CA ALA A 213 -1.28 4.74 9.83
C ALA A 213 -1.22 6.17 10.42
N ALA A 214 -0.39 7.04 9.87
CA ALA A 214 -0.31 8.43 10.33
C ALA A 214 -1.58 9.25 10.01
N LEU A 215 -2.26 8.95 8.89
CA LEU A 215 -3.42 9.71 8.41
C LEU A 215 -4.78 9.10 8.81
N HIS A 216 -4.83 7.89 9.33
CA HIS A 216 -6.10 7.22 9.68
C HIS A 216 -6.08 6.65 11.10
N LYS A 217 -6.93 7.22 11.97
CA LYS A 217 -6.97 6.92 13.41
C LYS A 217 -7.36 5.47 13.78
N GLN A 218 -7.85 4.68 12.85
CA GLN A 218 -8.25 3.28 13.08
C GLN A 218 -7.11 2.27 12.84
N VAL A 219 -5.96 2.74 12.39
CA VAL A 219 -4.75 1.93 12.13
C VAL A 219 -3.81 2.00 13.31
#